data_781f0c5aa4d0880ff33821566694c1b6
#
_entry.id   781f0c5aa4d0880ff33821566694c1b6
#
_cell.length_a   1.000
_cell.length_b   1.000
_cell.length_c   1.000
_cell.angle_alpha   90.00
_cell.angle_beta   90.00
_cell.angle_gamma   90.00
#
_symmetry.space_group_name_H-M   'P 1'
#
loop_
_entity.id
_entity.type
_entity.pdbx_description
1 polymer ?
#
loop_
_entity_poly.entity_id
_entity_poly.type
_entity_poly.pdbx_seq_one_letter_code
_entity_poly.pdbx_strand_id
1 'polypeptide(L)'
;MKQSRPLDTSPEVERIQNEIFRKMTPARRLQLAIELTETSRKLLATGVRRRHPEYDDERVRLAVIRLTIPEKLFLAAYPHAKDIRP
;
A
#
# COMPACT_ATOMS: atom_id res chain seq x y z
N MET A 1 3.93 -25.77 -18.93
CA MET A 1 3.26 -25.48 -17.91
C MET A 1 3.45 -24.12 -17.37
N LYS A 2 2.50 -23.59 -16.80
CA LYS A 2 2.52 -22.26 -16.50
C LYS A 2 2.53 -21.99 -15.07
N GLN A 3 3.33 -21.14 -14.62
CA GLN A 3 3.38 -20.76 -13.24
C GLN A 3 2.46 -19.62 -12.98
N SER A 4 1.68 -19.69 -11.96
CA SER A 4 0.80 -18.60 -11.60
C SER A 4 1.34 -17.78 -10.46
N ARG A 5 2.51 -18.10 -9.94
CA ARG A 5 3.03 -17.34 -8.80
C ARG A 5 3.95 -16.22 -9.28
N PRO A 6 4.22 -15.22 -8.44
CA PRO A 6 5.11 -14.12 -8.82
C PRO A 6 6.47 -14.62 -9.25
N LEU A 7 7.10 -13.87 -10.13
CA LEU A 7 8.36 -14.27 -10.74
C LEU A 7 9.48 -14.44 -9.74
N ASP A 8 9.49 -13.63 -8.71
CA ASP A 8 10.59 -13.60 -7.75
C ASP A 8 10.33 -14.43 -6.50
N THR A 9 9.25 -15.21 -6.48
CA THR A 9 8.92 -16.00 -5.29
C THR A 9 8.91 -17.48 -5.66
N SER A 10 9.88 -18.24 -5.18
CA SER A 10 9.91 -19.67 -5.38
C SER A 10 8.98 -20.35 -4.36
N PRO A 11 8.55 -21.60 -4.66
CA PRO A 11 7.73 -22.34 -3.69
C PRO A 11 8.43 -22.55 -2.35
N GLU A 12 9.74 -22.71 -2.41
CA GLU A 12 10.52 -22.96 -1.21
C GLU A 12 10.58 -21.71 -0.34
N VAL A 13 10.83 -20.56 -0.94
CA VAL A 13 10.86 -19.28 -0.21
C VAL A 13 9.49 -18.98 0.37
N GLU A 14 8.44 -19.21 -0.41
CA GLU A 14 7.08 -18.98 0.04
C GLU A 14 6.74 -19.82 1.26
N ARG A 15 7.16 -21.09 1.26
CA ARG A 15 6.90 -21.98 2.39
C ARG A 15 7.64 -21.51 3.63
N ILE A 16 8.88 -21.08 3.48
CA ILE A 16 9.67 -20.58 4.60
C ILE A 16 9.02 -19.32 5.18
N GLN A 17 8.56 -18.41 4.33
CA GLN A 17 7.88 -17.20 4.80
C GLN A 17 6.60 -17.52 5.54
N ASN A 18 5.81 -18.46 5.04
CA ASN A 18 4.58 -18.87 5.70
C ASN A 18 4.86 -19.48 7.06
N GLU A 19 5.94 -20.23 7.17
CA GLU A 19 6.31 -20.86 8.43
C GLU A 19 6.74 -19.80 9.44
N ILE A 20 7.50 -18.80 9.01
CA ILE A 20 7.90 -17.71 9.88
C ILE A 20 6.67 -16.97 10.41
N PHE A 21 5.70 -16.67 9.54
CA PHE A 21 4.48 -15.99 9.95
C PHE A 21 3.70 -16.82 10.96
N ARG A 22 3.62 -18.13 10.76
CA ARG A 22 2.88 -18.98 11.68
C ARG A 22 3.49 -19.00 13.07
N LYS A 23 4.81 -18.85 13.17
CA LYS A 23 5.50 -18.86 14.46
C LYS A 23 5.46 -17.53 15.19
N MET A 24 5.02 -16.48 14.51
CA MET A 24 4.93 -15.17 15.14
C MET A 24 3.76 -15.09 16.10
N THR A 25 3.95 -14.32 17.17
CA THR A 25 2.83 -14.01 18.06
C THR A 25 1.84 -13.09 17.33
N PRO A 26 0.57 -13.08 17.74
CA PRO A 26 -0.41 -12.14 17.14
C PRO A 26 0.05 -10.69 17.24
N ALA A 27 0.67 -10.31 18.36
CA ALA A 27 1.17 -8.94 18.53
C ALA A 27 2.25 -8.62 17.50
N ARG A 28 3.18 -9.55 17.25
CA ARG A 28 4.23 -9.35 16.27
C ARG A 28 3.67 -9.26 14.86
N ARG A 29 2.67 -10.09 14.54
CA ARG A 29 2.03 -10.03 13.24
C ARG A 29 1.38 -8.68 13.00
N LEU A 30 0.68 -8.17 14.01
CA LEU A 30 0.04 -6.87 13.90
C LEU A 30 1.07 -5.77 13.71
N GLN A 31 2.15 -5.81 14.49
CA GLN A 31 3.21 -4.82 14.36
C GLN A 31 3.81 -4.83 12.95
N LEU A 32 4.06 -6.00 12.40
CA LEU A 32 4.61 -6.12 11.06
C LEU A 32 3.65 -5.58 10.02
N ALA A 33 2.34 -5.86 10.17
CA ALA A 33 1.33 -5.35 9.26
C ALA A 33 1.29 -3.82 9.28
N ILE A 34 1.40 -3.22 10.45
CA ILE A 34 1.43 -1.77 10.58
C ILE A 34 2.65 -1.20 9.87
N GLU A 35 3.82 -1.80 10.10
CA GLU A 35 5.06 -1.34 9.47
C GLU A 35 4.99 -1.43 7.95
N LEU A 36 4.44 -2.52 7.43
CA LEU A 36 4.28 -2.69 5.99
C LEU A 36 3.33 -1.65 5.41
N THR A 37 2.23 -1.37 6.12
CA THR A 37 1.27 -0.38 5.69
C THR A 37 1.91 1.01 5.62
N GLU A 38 2.68 1.37 6.65
CA GLU A 38 3.36 2.66 6.67
C GLU A 38 4.38 2.78 5.55
N THR A 39 5.14 1.71 5.30
CA THR A 39 6.12 1.69 4.20
C THR A 39 5.43 1.86 2.86
N SER A 40 4.31 1.15 2.65
CA SER A 40 3.56 1.25 1.41
C SER A 40 3.05 2.67 1.18
N ARG A 41 2.54 3.32 2.23
CA ARG A 41 2.05 4.69 2.12
C ARG A 41 3.17 5.66 1.76
N LYS A 42 4.35 5.47 2.34
CA LYS A 42 5.51 6.32 2.00
C LYS A 42 5.93 6.16 0.55
N LEU A 43 5.90 4.94 0.04
CA LEU A 43 6.23 4.69 -1.36
C LEU A 43 5.21 5.33 -2.29
N LEU A 44 3.93 5.22 -1.96
CA LEU A 44 2.87 5.85 -2.76
C LEU A 44 3.02 7.37 -2.75
N ALA A 45 3.31 7.94 -1.58
CA ALA A 45 3.51 9.39 -1.47
C ALA A 45 4.70 9.85 -2.31
N THR A 46 5.79 9.09 -2.31
CA THR A 46 6.94 9.42 -3.14
C THR A 46 6.56 9.45 -4.61
N GLY A 47 5.77 8.45 -5.06
CA GLY A 47 5.32 8.42 -6.45
C GLY A 47 4.43 9.61 -6.79
N VAL A 48 3.50 9.96 -5.89
CA VAL A 48 2.63 11.11 -6.11
C VAL A 48 3.45 12.40 -6.21
N ARG A 49 4.44 12.58 -5.31
CA ARG A 49 5.26 13.78 -5.34
C ARG A 49 6.07 13.90 -6.61
N ARG A 50 6.50 12.78 -7.17
CA ARG A 50 7.22 12.80 -8.44
C ARG A 50 6.34 13.21 -9.61
N ARG A 51 5.10 12.73 -9.62
CA ARG A 51 4.16 13.08 -10.69
C ARG A 51 3.58 14.47 -10.54
N HIS A 52 3.45 14.95 -9.31
CA HIS A 52 2.81 16.22 -9.00
C HIS A 52 3.67 17.03 -8.04
N PRO A 53 4.81 17.55 -8.51
CA PRO A 53 5.68 18.34 -7.61
C PRO A 53 5.01 19.59 -7.07
N GLU A 54 3.91 20.03 -7.70
CA GLU A 54 3.17 21.21 -7.25
C GLU A 54 2.26 20.92 -6.06
N TYR A 55 2.04 19.65 -5.71
CA TYR A 55 1.14 19.29 -4.60
C TYR A 55 1.79 19.62 -3.25
N ASP A 56 1.00 20.20 -2.34
CA ASP A 56 1.41 20.34 -0.95
C ASP A 56 1.18 19.01 -0.21
N ASP A 57 1.54 18.97 1.05
CA ASP A 57 1.45 17.73 1.83
C ASP A 57 0.01 17.23 1.93
N GLU A 58 -0.96 18.14 2.03
CA GLU A 58 -2.37 17.73 2.13
C GLU A 58 -2.84 17.08 0.83
N ARG A 59 -2.47 17.64 -0.32
CA ARG A 59 -2.85 17.06 -1.59
C ARG A 59 -2.19 15.71 -1.82
N VAL A 60 -0.92 15.59 -1.42
CA VAL A 60 -0.23 14.30 -1.50
C VAL A 60 -0.95 13.27 -0.64
N ARG A 61 -1.35 13.64 0.58
CA ARG A 61 -2.06 12.75 1.48
C ARG A 61 -3.37 12.28 0.86
N LEU A 62 -4.14 13.20 0.30
CA LEU A 62 -5.42 12.87 -0.33
C LEU A 62 -5.23 11.99 -1.56
N ALA A 63 -4.19 12.23 -2.33
CA ALA A 63 -3.88 11.40 -3.50
C ALA A 63 -3.53 9.98 -3.08
N VAL A 64 -2.76 9.82 -2.02
CA VAL A 64 -2.43 8.50 -1.49
C VAL A 64 -3.69 7.78 -1.02
N ILE A 65 -4.58 8.48 -0.31
CA ILE A 65 -5.85 7.89 0.12
C ILE A 65 -6.66 7.44 -1.09
N ARG A 66 -6.70 8.26 -2.13
CA ARG A 66 -7.44 7.92 -3.35
C ARG A 66 -6.91 6.66 -4.02
N LEU A 67 -5.61 6.41 -3.90
CA LEU A 67 -4.99 5.18 -4.44
C LEU A 67 -5.33 3.94 -3.61
N THR A 68 -5.69 4.12 -2.35
CA THR A 68 -5.82 2.99 -1.43
C THR A 68 -7.26 2.57 -1.17
N ILE A 69 -8.25 3.36 -1.57
CA ILE A 69 -9.66 3.00 -1.40
C ILE A 69 -10.39 3.12 -2.72
N PRO A 70 -11.55 2.46 -2.87
CA PRO A 70 -12.34 2.58 -4.10
C PRO A 70 -12.74 4.03 -4.35
N GLU A 71 -12.78 4.41 -5.62
CA GLU A 71 -13.06 5.79 -6.00
C GLU A 71 -14.38 6.27 -5.43
N LYS A 72 -15.39 5.43 -5.44
CA LYS A 72 -16.70 5.79 -4.92
C LYS A 72 -16.64 6.18 -3.45
N LEU A 73 -15.88 5.45 -2.66
CA LEU A 73 -15.72 5.76 -1.24
C LEU A 73 -14.91 7.04 -1.06
N PHE A 74 -13.88 7.22 -1.87
CA PHE A 74 -13.07 8.44 -1.79
C PHE A 74 -13.91 9.67 -2.05
N LEU A 75 -14.71 9.65 -3.13
CA LEU A 75 -15.52 10.80 -3.50
C LEU A 75 -16.61 11.08 -2.47
N ALA A 76 -17.13 10.03 -1.83
CA ALA A 76 -18.13 10.20 -0.78
C ALA A 76 -17.53 10.84 0.46
N ALA A 77 -16.30 10.44 0.82
CA ALA A 77 -15.63 10.96 2.01
C ALA A 77 -15.00 12.34 1.78
N TYR A 78 -14.51 12.58 0.58
CA TYR A 78 -13.78 13.81 0.25
C TYR A 78 -14.32 14.44 -1.03
N PRO A 79 -15.57 14.93 -1.02
CA PRO A 79 -16.16 15.47 -2.26
C PRO A 79 -15.41 16.70 -2.79
N HIS A 80 -14.71 17.40 -1.93
CA HIS A 80 -13.93 18.57 -2.33
C HIS A 80 -12.61 18.21 -3.02
N ALA A 81 -12.24 16.92 -2.99
CA ALA A 81 -10.94 16.49 -3.49
C ALA A 81 -11.04 15.72 -4.81
N LYS A 82 -12.14 15.89 -5.53
CA LYS A 82 -12.34 15.15 -6.78
C LYS A 82 -11.30 15.48 -7.84
N ASP A 83 -10.70 16.65 -7.74
CA ASP A 83 -9.69 17.11 -8.71
C ASP A 83 -8.27 16.61 -8.38
N ILE A 84 -8.09 16.02 -7.22
CA ILE A 84 -6.77 15.56 -6.81
C ILE A 84 -6.49 14.21 -7.44
N ARG A 85 -5.53 14.16 -8.34
CA ARG A 85 -5.15 12.95 -9.02
C ARG A 85 -3.89 12.37 -8.43
N PRO A 86 -3.83 11.03 -8.31
CA PRO A 86 -2.63 10.39 -7.75
C PRO A 86 -1.42 10.57 -8.64
#